data_99fde45613fecf01aed62983baa5f8b0
#
_entry.id   99fde45613fecf01aed62983baa5f8b0
#
_cell.length_a   1.000
_cell.length_b   1.000
_cell.length_c   1.000
_cell.angle_alpha   90.00
_cell.angle_beta   90.00
_cell.angle_gamma   90.00
#
_symmetry.space_group_name_H-M   'P 1'
#
loop_
_entity.id
_entity.type
_entity.pdbx_description
1 polymer ?
#
loop_
_entity_poly.entity_id
_entity_poly.type
_entity_poly.pdbx_seq_one_letter_code
_entity_poly.pdbx_strand_id
1 'polypeptide(L)'
;INSNLLKDSKKNLIVMGRNTQLSIEDDNGVQVAVYKVAYGSKLFFQNGDKIKSNQKICEWDPYTTPVIAEKDGIAGFVDLIDGISIQETTDDATGISSKSVIDWRAQSKNTDLKPRITLRDEKGNVIKKADDNEARYYLVPDSILSVKDGQKIFAGDIIARLPKETTKTKDITGGLPRVAELFEARKAKDSAIIAEN
;
A
#
# COMPACT_ATOMS: atom_id res chain seq x y z
N ILE A 1 -18.21 15.05 0.50
CA ILE A 1 -16.97 14.26 0.55
C ILE A 1 -15.97 14.90 -0.42
N ASN A 2 -15.00 15.60 0.13
CA ASN A 2 -13.90 16.16 -0.67
C ASN A 2 -12.80 15.11 -0.76
N SER A 3 -13.05 14.02 -1.48
CA SER A 3 -12.11 12.93 -1.62
C SER A 3 -11.83 12.69 -3.10
N ASN A 4 -10.55 12.65 -3.43
CA ASN A 4 -10.14 12.17 -4.75
C ASN A 4 -10.48 10.68 -4.82
N LEU A 5 -11.52 10.36 -5.58
CA LEU A 5 -11.97 9.00 -5.86
C LEU A 5 -11.61 8.64 -7.30
N LEU A 6 -11.05 7.47 -7.50
CA LEU A 6 -10.85 6.88 -8.81
C LEU A 6 -11.79 5.69 -9.00
N LYS A 7 -12.11 5.37 -10.25
CA LYS A 7 -12.85 4.14 -10.59
C LYS A 7 -11.85 3.15 -11.13
N ASP A 8 -11.83 1.96 -10.52
CA ASP A 8 -11.04 0.84 -11.04
C ASP A 8 -11.66 0.24 -12.31
N SER A 9 -10.95 -0.70 -12.93
CA SER A 9 -11.41 -1.45 -14.11
C SER A 9 -12.74 -2.18 -13.90
N LYS A 10 -13.10 -2.47 -12.64
CA LYS A 10 -14.36 -3.12 -12.22
C LYS A 10 -15.45 -2.14 -11.80
N LYS A 11 -15.26 -0.83 -12.06
CA LYS A 11 -16.16 0.27 -11.69
C LYS A 11 -16.33 0.50 -10.17
N ASN A 12 -15.48 -0.07 -9.32
CA ASN A 12 -15.50 0.25 -7.89
C ASN A 12 -14.83 1.61 -7.65
N LEU A 13 -15.26 2.29 -6.61
CA LEU A 13 -14.67 3.54 -6.17
C LEU A 13 -13.47 3.27 -5.24
N ILE A 14 -12.31 3.77 -5.62
CA ILE A 14 -11.08 3.64 -4.84
C ILE A 14 -10.72 4.99 -4.23
N VAL A 15 -10.43 4.99 -2.94
CA VAL A 15 -10.08 6.20 -2.18
C VAL A 15 -8.61 6.55 -2.38
N MET A 16 -8.34 7.71 -2.97
CA MET A 16 -6.99 8.24 -3.20
C MET A 16 -6.57 9.27 -2.14
N GLY A 17 -7.50 9.72 -1.31
CA GLY A 17 -7.23 10.67 -0.24
C GLY A 17 -6.69 9.99 1.02
N ARG A 18 -5.64 10.55 1.63
CA ARG A 18 -5.07 10.02 2.89
C ARG A 18 -5.90 10.36 4.13
N ASN A 19 -6.68 11.44 4.08
CA ASN A 19 -7.52 11.91 5.20
C ASN A 19 -9.01 11.92 4.83
N THR A 20 -9.45 10.91 4.09
CA THR A 20 -10.84 10.78 3.68
C THR A 20 -11.70 10.36 4.87
N GLN A 21 -12.83 11.03 5.01
CA GLN A 21 -13.85 10.69 6.00
C GLN A 21 -15.16 10.37 5.28
N LEU A 22 -15.86 9.40 5.80
CA LEU A 22 -17.20 9.01 5.39
C LEU A 22 -18.15 9.38 6.52
N SER A 23 -19.15 10.21 6.22
CA SER A 23 -20.25 10.52 7.14
C SER A 23 -21.49 9.74 6.78
N ILE A 24 -22.19 9.28 7.79
CA ILE A 24 -23.53 8.73 7.67
C ILE A 24 -24.48 9.76 8.24
N GLU A 25 -25.47 10.14 7.46
CA GLU A 25 -26.48 11.13 7.81
C GLU A 25 -27.88 10.48 7.82
N ASP A 26 -28.75 10.94 8.70
CA ASP A 26 -30.14 10.52 8.70
C ASP A 26 -30.93 11.24 7.58
N ASP A 27 -32.22 10.90 7.43
CA ASP A 27 -33.11 11.53 6.44
C ASP A 27 -33.31 13.04 6.68
N ASN A 28 -32.94 13.57 7.86
CA ASN A 28 -33.00 15.00 8.21
C ASN A 28 -31.67 15.73 7.95
N GLY A 29 -30.65 15.03 7.46
CA GLY A 29 -29.32 15.58 7.23
C GLY A 29 -28.46 15.72 8.49
N VAL A 30 -28.86 15.08 9.59
CA VAL A 30 -28.08 15.07 10.83
C VAL A 30 -27.04 13.96 10.75
N GLN A 31 -25.80 14.31 11.03
CA GLN A 31 -24.69 13.38 11.02
C GLN A 31 -24.78 12.40 12.19
N VAL A 32 -25.03 11.13 11.89
CA VAL A 32 -25.17 10.04 12.88
C VAL A 32 -23.80 9.43 13.22
N ALA A 33 -22.92 9.26 12.21
CA ALA A 33 -21.62 8.66 12.42
C ALA A 33 -20.60 9.17 11.41
N VAL A 34 -19.30 9.18 11.82
CA VAL A 34 -18.15 9.52 10.97
C VAL A 34 -17.11 8.44 11.08
N TYR A 35 -16.64 7.96 9.94
CA TYR A 35 -15.58 6.95 9.86
C TYR A 35 -14.42 7.47 9.05
N LYS A 36 -13.21 7.29 9.56
CA LYS A 36 -11.98 7.55 8.79
C LYS A 36 -11.75 6.38 7.83
N VAL A 37 -11.58 6.69 6.56
CA VAL A 37 -11.37 5.70 5.49
C VAL A 37 -9.91 5.70 5.08
N ALA A 38 -9.31 4.52 5.04
CA ALA A 38 -7.91 4.37 4.67
C ALA A 38 -7.68 4.62 3.17
N TYR A 39 -6.48 5.08 2.82
CA TYR A 39 -6.02 5.17 1.43
C TYR A 39 -6.07 3.79 0.76
N GLY A 40 -6.54 3.75 -0.48
CA GLY A 40 -6.69 2.51 -1.24
C GLY A 40 -7.92 1.68 -0.87
N SER A 41 -8.78 2.18 0.02
CA SER A 41 -10.04 1.51 0.35
C SER A 41 -10.98 1.49 -0.85
N LYS A 42 -11.66 0.35 -1.02
CA LYS A 42 -12.72 0.17 -1.99
C LYS A 42 -14.04 0.54 -1.36
N LEU A 43 -14.77 1.49 -1.97
CA LEU A 43 -16.12 1.89 -1.55
C LEU A 43 -17.16 1.17 -2.41
N PHE A 44 -18.24 0.74 -1.76
CA PHE A 44 -19.36 0.05 -2.41
C PHE A 44 -20.56 0.96 -2.66
N PHE A 45 -20.52 2.20 -2.19
CA PHE A 45 -21.58 3.20 -2.29
C PHE A 45 -21.04 4.52 -2.82
N GLN A 46 -21.91 5.27 -3.46
CA GLN A 46 -21.64 6.63 -3.89
C GLN A 46 -22.15 7.64 -2.86
N ASN A 47 -21.75 8.89 -3.02
CA ASN A 47 -22.27 9.97 -2.17
C ASN A 47 -23.78 10.15 -2.41
N GLY A 48 -24.54 10.12 -1.32
CA GLY A 48 -26.00 10.22 -1.34
C GLY A 48 -26.77 8.91 -1.45
N ASP A 49 -26.07 7.77 -1.57
CA ASP A 49 -26.74 6.47 -1.58
C ASP A 49 -27.33 6.12 -0.18
N LYS A 50 -28.52 5.55 -0.17
CA LYS A 50 -29.14 5.03 1.06
C LYS A 50 -28.53 3.69 1.41
N ILE A 51 -28.06 3.57 2.66
CA ILE A 51 -27.50 2.35 3.22
C ILE A 51 -28.41 1.75 4.29
N LYS A 52 -28.41 0.42 4.39
CA LYS A 52 -29.12 -0.30 5.44
C LYS A 52 -28.14 -0.79 6.50
N SER A 53 -28.63 -1.06 7.70
CA SER A 53 -27.84 -1.72 8.75
C SER A 53 -27.22 -3.03 8.23
N ASN A 54 -26.02 -3.34 8.68
CA ASN A 54 -25.22 -4.52 8.29
C ASN A 54 -24.78 -4.59 6.82
N GLN A 55 -24.86 -3.52 6.05
CA GLN A 55 -24.26 -3.46 4.72
C GLN A 55 -22.77 -3.11 4.81
N LYS A 56 -21.97 -3.79 3.99
CA LYS A 56 -20.54 -3.50 3.84
C LYS A 56 -20.37 -2.19 3.08
N ILE A 57 -19.80 -1.18 3.71
CA ILE A 57 -19.63 0.17 3.16
C ILE A 57 -18.29 0.29 2.44
N CYS A 58 -17.22 -0.18 3.07
CA CYS A 58 -15.88 -0.14 2.50
C CYS A 58 -15.06 -1.39 2.86
N GLU A 59 -14.01 -1.59 2.11
CA GLU A 59 -13.06 -2.69 2.31
C GLU A 59 -11.65 -2.18 2.08
N TRP A 60 -10.72 -2.57 2.94
CA TRP A 60 -9.28 -2.25 2.79
C TRP A 60 -8.43 -3.38 3.36
N ASP A 61 -7.19 -3.41 2.94
CA ASP A 61 -6.19 -4.32 3.49
C ASP A 61 -5.40 -3.60 4.61
N PRO A 62 -5.47 -4.07 5.86
CA PRO A 62 -4.73 -3.45 6.96
C PRO A 62 -3.23 -3.76 6.94
N TYR A 63 -2.82 -4.84 6.25
CA TYR A 63 -1.45 -5.34 6.25
C TYR A 63 -0.56 -4.74 5.16
N THR A 64 -1.17 -4.21 4.11
CA THR A 64 -0.43 -3.61 3.00
C THR A 64 -0.90 -2.20 2.70
N THR A 65 -0.01 -1.42 2.10
CA THR A 65 -0.36 -0.13 1.49
C THR A 65 -0.30 -0.29 -0.02
N PRO A 66 -1.42 -0.14 -0.75
CA PRO A 66 -1.40 -0.28 -2.19
C PRO A 66 -0.74 0.93 -2.86
N VAL A 67 0.00 0.68 -3.92
CA VAL A 67 0.41 1.69 -4.90
C VAL A 67 -0.58 1.62 -6.05
N ILE A 68 -1.31 2.70 -6.31
CA ILE A 68 -2.45 2.73 -7.22
C ILE A 68 -2.10 3.56 -8.44
N ALA A 69 -2.49 3.06 -9.63
CA ALA A 69 -2.37 3.81 -10.88
C ALA A 69 -3.32 5.00 -10.88
N GLU A 70 -2.82 6.18 -11.19
CA GLU A 70 -3.63 7.39 -11.28
C GLU A 70 -4.21 7.60 -12.68
N LYS A 71 -3.64 6.96 -13.70
CA LYS A 71 -4.05 7.04 -15.11
C LYS A 71 -3.95 5.69 -15.80
N ASP A 72 -4.64 5.57 -16.92
CA ASP A 72 -4.54 4.42 -17.81
C ASP A 72 -3.19 4.45 -18.53
N GLY A 73 -2.64 3.26 -18.79
CA GLY A 73 -1.37 3.15 -19.51
C GLY A 73 -0.85 1.72 -19.57
N ILE A 74 0.35 1.59 -20.07
CA ILE A 74 1.08 0.32 -20.14
C ILE A 74 2.19 0.37 -19.08
N ALA A 75 2.25 -0.64 -18.22
CA ALA A 75 3.31 -0.77 -17.23
C ALA A 75 4.66 -0.98 -17.92
N GLY A 76 5.64 -0.18 -17.58
CA GLY A 76 7.03 -0.38 -17.97
C GLY A 76 7.91 -0.50 -16.74
N PHE A 77 8.65 -1.59 -16.65
CA PHE A 77 9.59 -1.84 -15.57
C PHE A 77 10.90 -1.07 -15.84
N VAL A 78 11.41 -0.38 -14.85
CA VAL A 78 12.69 0.33 -14.93
C VAL A 78 13.52 -0.03 -13.69
N ASP A 79 14.75 -0.47 -13.92
CA ASP A 79 15.68 -0.93 -12.89
C ASP A 79 15.14 -2.12 -12.06
N LEU A 80 14.20 -2.87 -12.63
CA LEU A 80 13.63 -4.09 -12.06
C LEU A 80 14.25 -5.29 -12.76
N ILE A 81 15.38 -5.79 -12.23
CA ILE A 81 16.21 -6.85 -12.81
C ILE A 81 16.07 -8.10 -11.96
N ASP A 82 15.68 -9.21 -12.59
CA ASP A 82 15.53 -10.50 -11.91
C ASP A 82 16.89 -10.93 -11.26
N GLY A 83 16.82 -11.34 -9.99
CA GLY A 83 17.98 -11.75 -9.19
C GLY A 83 18.79 -10.61 -8.59
N ILE A 84 18.59 -9.35 -9.00
CA ILE A 84 19.30 -8.18 -8.44
C ILE A 84 18.37 -7.27 -7.65
N SER A 85 17.25 -6.84 -8.24
CA SER A 85 16.27 -5.95 -7.61
C SER A 85 14.90 -6.59 -7.45
N ILE A 86 14.61 -7.69 -8.16
CA ILE A 86 13.40 -8.48 -8.00
C ILE A 86 13.74 -9.96 -7.80
N GLN A 87 12.92 -10.62 -7.01
CA GLN A 87 12.92 -12.06 -6.81
C GLN A 87 11.52 -12.61 -6.99
N GLU A 88 11.40 -13.71 -7.69
CA GLU A 88 10.16 -14.46 -7.77
C GLU A 88 10.12 -15.46 -6.61
N THR A 89 9.08 -15.36 -5.80
CA THR A 89 8.83 -16.27 -4.69
C THR A 89 7.51 -16.98 -4.94
N THR A 90 7.55 -18.30 -4.93
CA THR A 90 6.34 -19.13 -5.02
C THR A 90 5.91 -19.49 -3.61
N ASP A 91 4.67 -19.24 -3.28
CA ASP A 91 4.07 -19.68 -2.02
C ASP A 91 3.73 -21.16 -2.17
N ASP A 92 4.43 -22.02 -1.41
CA ASP A 92 4.28 -23.48 -1.45
C ASP A 92 2.87 -23.93 -1.05
N ALA A 93 2.15 -23.14 -0.25
CA ALA A 93 0.81 -23.48 0.21
C ALA A 93 -0.28 -23.19 -0.83
N THR A 94 -0.11 -22.11 -1.59
CA THR A 94 -1.10 -21.65 -2.58
C THR A 94 -0.68 -21.90 -4.02
N GLY A 95 0.60 -22.20 -4.28
CA GLY A 95 1.18 -22.35 -5.62
C GLY A 95 1.22 -21.06 -6.42
N ILE A 96 0.99 -19.90 -5.78
CA ILE A 96 0.98 -18.60 -6.45
C ILE A 96 2.38 -18.02 -6.44
N SER A 97 2.91 -17.74 -7.63
CA SER A 97 4.17 -16.99 -7.77
C SER A 97 3.91 -15.51 -7.65
N SER A 98 4.66 -14.84 -6.78
CA SER A 98 4.68 -13.41 -6.64
C SER A 98 6.09 -12.85 -6.85
N LYS A 99 6.21 -11.70 -7.50
CA LYS A 99 7.47 -10.98 -7.64
C LYS A 99 7.58 -9.93 -6.55
N SER A 100 8.63 -10.00 -5.76
CA SER A 100 8.94 -9.02 -4.72
C SER A 100 10.23 -8.27 -5.03
N VAL A 101 10.29 -7.02 -4.62
CA VAL A 101 11.49 -6.18 -4.72
C VAL A 101 12.40 -6.54 -3.56
N ILE A 102 13.64 -6.92 -3.84
CA ILE A 102 14.66 -7.22 -2.83
C ILE A 102 15.54 -5.99 -2.58
N ASP A 103 16.25 -6.00 -1.46
CA ASP A 103 17.18 -4.91 -1.16
C ASP A 103 18.45 -5.01 -2.05
N TRP A 104 18.38 -4.37 -3.21
CA TRP A 104 19.47 -4.32 -4.19
C TRP A 104 20.72 -3.62 -3.66
N ARG A 105 20.59 -2.75 -2.66
CA ARG A 105 21.72 -2.01 -2.06
C ARG A 105 22.62 -2.93 -1.26
N ALA A 106 22.07 -3.99 -0.68
CA ALA A 106 22.83 -4.99 0.05
C ALA A 106 23.66 -5.89 -0.88
N GLN A 107 23.19 -6.12 -2.12
CA GLN A 107 23.80 -7.06 -3.05
C GLN A 107 24.86 -6.45 -3.96
N SER A 108 24.74 -5.16 -4.29
CA SER A 108 25.68 -4.52 -5.22
C SER A 108 26.06 -3.13 -4.72
N LYS A 109 27.33 -2.97 -4.31
CA LYS A 109 27.88 -1.70 -3.78
C LYS A 109 27.96 -0.59 -4.83
N ASN A 110 27.81 -0.89 -6.12
CA ASN A 110 28.10 0.03 -7.22
C ASN A 110 26.90 0.31 -8.14
N THR A 111 25.69 -0.19 -7.84
CA THR A 111 24.53 0.03 -8.69
C THR A 111 23.62 1.09 -8.10
N ASP A 112 23.55 2.23 -8.77
CA ASP A 112 22.60 3.32 -8.45
C ASP A 112 21.21 3.03 -9.03
N LEU A 113 20.72 1.80 -8.79
CA LEU A 113 19.41 1.37 -9.26
C LEU A 113 18.30 2.10 -8.49
N LYS A 114 17.26 2.49 -9.21
CA LYS A 114 16.05 3.10 -8.68
C LYS A 114 14.83 2.32 -9.17
N PRO A 115 14.56 1.14 -8.59
CA PRO A 115 13.44 0.29 -9.00
C PRO A 115 12.13 1.07 -9.01
N ARG A 116 11.50 1.10 -10.18
CA ARG A 116 10.24 1.82 -10.37
C ARG A 116 9.41 1.23 -11.50
N ILE A 117 8.12 1.44 -11.43
CA ILE A 117 7.19 1.18 -12.53
C ILE A 117 6.81 2.53 -13.14
N THR A 118 6.84 2.61 -14.45
CA THR A 118 6.39 3.78 -15.22
C THR A 118 5.16 3.42 -16.02
N LEU A 119 4.20 4.32 -16.12
CA LEU A 119 3.10 4.16 -17.07
C LEU A 119 3.48 4.83 -18.38
N ARG A 120 3.32 4.09 -19.48
CA ARG A 120 3.66 4.51 -20.84
C ARG A 120 2.41 4.52 -21.72
N ASP A 121 2.42 5.37 -22.72
CA ASP A 121 1.46 5.35 -23.80
C ASP A 121 1.77 4.24 -24.83
N GLU A 122 0.92 4.07 -25.83
CA GLU A 122 1.13 3.10 -26.91
C GLU A 122 2.39 3.40 -27.77
N LYS A 123 2.93 4.62 -27.67
CA LYS A 123 4.14 5.05 -28.36
C LYS A 123 5.42 4.85 -27.51
N GLY A 124 5.26 4.38 -26.26
CA GLY A 124 6.37 4.15 -25.34
C GLY A 124 6.79 5.36 -24.51
N ASN A 125 6.13 6.52 -24.66
CA ASN A 125 6.43 7.70 -23.84
C ASN A 125 5.82 7.58 -22.45
N VAL A 126 6.52 8.13 -21.44
CA VAL A 126 5.98 8.15 -20.06
C VAL A 126 4.82 9.14 -19.97
N ILE A 127 3.69 8.67 -19.44
CA ILE A 127 2.47 9.45 -19.26
C ILE A 127 2.66 10.42 -18.09
N LYS A 128 2.09 11.62 -18.20
CA LYS A 128 2.07 12.58 -17.10
C LYS A 128 0.84 12.38 -16.21
N LYS A 129 1.04 12.51 -14.91
CA LYS A 129 -0.01 12.52 -13.89
C LYS A 129 -0.85 13.81 -13.98
N ALA A 130 -1.80 13.96 -13.08
CA ALA A 130 -2.63 15.17 -13.00
C ALA A 130 -1.83 16.41 -12.53
N ASP A 131 -0.75 16.20 -11.78
CA ASP A 131 0.17 17.22 -11.28
C ASP A 131 1.34 17.54 -12.23
N ASP A 132 1.21 17.18 -13.50
CA ASP A 132 2.21 17.35 -14.58
C ASP A 132 3.52 16.56 -14.39
N ASN A 133 3.66 15.83 -13.29
CA ASN A 133 4.77 14.92 -13.07
C ASN A 133 4.61 13.65 -13.88
N GLU A 134 5.73 13.03 -14.25
CA GLU A 134 5.70 11.74 -14.93
C GLU A 134 5.12 10.63 -14.03
N ALA A 135 4.33 9.75 -14.62
CA ALA A 135 3.73 8.61 -13.91
C ALA A 135 4.81 7.55 -13.57
N ARG A 136 5.67 7.89 -12.63
CA ARG A 136 6.72 7.03 -12.08
C ARG A 136 6.36 6.64 -10.65
N TYR A 137 6.34 5.34 -10.39
CA TYR A 137 6.03 4.77 -9.08
C TYR A 137 7.26 4.05 -8.55
N TYR A 138 7.98 4.71 -7.64
CA TYR A 138 9.16 4.14 -7.00
C TYR A 138 8.76 3.03 -6.04
N LEU A 139 9.54 1.97 -6.05
CA LEU A 139 9.32 0.81 -5.21
C LEU A 139 10.38 0.76 -4.11
N VAL A 140 9.99 0.31 -2.96
CA VAL A 140 10.89 0.06 -1.83
C VAL A 140 11.13 -1.45 -1.70
N PRO A 141 12.18 -1.88 -0.99
CA PRO A 141 12.38 -3.27 -0.65
C PRO A 141 11.11 -3.89 -0.05
N ASP A 142 10.92 -5.18 -0.27
CA ASP A 142 9.75 -5.96 0.14
C ASP A 142 8.41 -5.59 -0.55
N SER A 143 8.44 -4.66 -1.52
CA SER A 143 7.26 -4.38 -2.34
C SER A 143 6.88 -5.58 -3.19
N ILE A 144 5.61 -5.99 -3.13
CA ILE A 144 5.06 -7.08 -3.93
C ILE A 144 4.46 -6.50 -5.20
N LEU A 145 4.94 -6.93 -6.36
CA LEU A 145 4.43 -6.49 -7.66
C LEU A 145 3.08 -7.16 -7.96
N SER A 146 2.10 -6.36 -8.36
CA SER A 146 0.76 -6.85 -8.74
C SER A 146 0.55 -6.88 -10.25
N VAL A 147 1.51 -6.36 -11.03
CA VAL A 147 1.42 -6.22 -12.48
C VAL A 147 2.68 -6.79 -13.15
N LYS A 148 2.55 -7.11 -14.44
CA LYS A 148 3.67 -7.59 -15.28
C LYS A 148 4.17 -6.45 -16.17
N ASP A 149 5.42 -6.56 -16.63
CA ASP A 149 5.96 -5.64 -17.63
C ASP A 149 5.15 -5.73 -18.93
N GLY A 150 4.85 -4.58 -19.53
CA GLY A 150 3.99 -4.49 -20.72
C GLY A 150 2.49 -4.68 -20.48
N GLN A 151 2.05 -4.89 -19.25
CA GLN A 151 0.62 -5.06 -18.95
C GLN A 151 -0.13 -3.73 -19.07
N LYS A 152 -1.33 -3.77 -19.70
CA LYS A 152 -2.24 -2.62 -19.71
C LYS A 152 -2.88 -2.45 -18.33
N ILE A 153 -2.83 -1.24 -17.81
CA ILE A 153 -3.31 -0.83 -16.49
C ILE A 153 -4.33 0.28 -16.66
N PHE A 154 -5.35 0.26 -15.83
CA PHE A 154 -6.37 1.30 -15.75
C PHE A 154 -6.18 2.14 -14.47
N ALA A 155 -6.66 3.37 -14.53
CA ALA A 155 -6.71 4.21 -13.32
C ALA A 155 -7.47 3.49 -12.19
N GLY A 156 -6.92 3.51 -10.97
CA GLY A 156 -7.48 2.78 -9.83
C GLY A 156 -6.96 1.36 -9.65
N ASP A 157 -6.26 0.78 -10.62
CA ASP A 157 -5.65 -0.55 -10.47
C ASP A 157 -4.44 -0.51 -9.53
N ILE A 158 -4.24 -1.58 -8.77
CA ILE A 158 -3.11 -1.73 -7.87
C ILE A 158 -1.89 -2.20 -8.67
N ILE A 159 -0.84 -1.39 -8.67
CA ILE A 159 0.45 -1.67 -9.34
C ILE A 159 1.35 -2.52 -8.45
N ALA A 160 1.44 -2.17 -7.18
CA ALA A 160 2.25 -2.87 -6.19
C ALA A 160 1.63 -2.75 -4.80
N ARG A 161 2.03 -3.63 -3.90
CA ARG A 161 1.66 -3.59 -2.48
C ARG A 161 2.91 -3.49 -1.64
N LEU A 162 2.91 -2.52 -0.74
CA LEU A 162 3.96 -2.30 0.25
C LEU A 162 3.50 -2.95 1.55
N PRO A 163 4.19 -3.99 2.04
CA PRO A 163 3.90 -4.52 3.37
C PRO A 163 4.03 -3.37 4.37
N LYS A 164 3.01 -3.16 5.19
CA LYS A 164 3.21 -2.35 6.38
C LYS A 164 4.13 -3.13 7.29
N GLU A 165 5.20 -2.50 7.76
CA GLU A 165 5.86 -2.98 8.96
C GLU A 165 4.80 -2.94 10.09
N THR A 166 4.01 -4.01 10.18
CA THR A 166 3.46 -4.34 11.47
C THR A 166 4.71 -4.46 12.32
N THR A 167 4.85 -3.61 13.34
CA THR A 167 5.75 -3.90 14.44
C THR A 167 5.49 -5.37 14.72
N LYS A 168 6.38 -6.23 14.18
CA LYS A 168 6.42 -7.62 14.61
C LYS A 168 6.43 -7.45 16.10
N THR A 169 5.33 -7.79 16.74
CA THR A 169 5.31 -7.95 18.18
C THR A 169 6.50 -8.83 18.40
N LYS A 170 7.63 -8.22 18.77
CA LYS A 170 8.80 -8.96 19.17
C LYS A 170 8.26 -9.76 20.30
N ASP A 171 8.10 -11.05 20.04
CA ASP A 171 7.57 -11.98 20.99
C ASP A 171 8.31 -11.71 22.28
N ILE A 172 7.57 -11.33 23.34
CA ILE A 172 8.18 -10.90 24.58
C ILE A 172 9.02 -12.06 25.02
N THR A 173 10.33 -11.91 24.91
CA THR A 173 11.27 -12.96 25.30
C THR A 173 10.94 -13.35 26.73
N GLY A 174 10.41 -14.56 26.92
CA GLY A 174 10.07 -15.12 28.21
C GLY A 174 11.20 -16.00 28.75
N GLY A 175 11.04 -16.53 29.95
CA GLY A 175 11.97 -17.44 30.57
C GLY A 175 13.29 -16.80 31.06
N LEU A 176 14.34 -17.59 31.13
CA LEU A 176 15.66 -17.19 31.68
C LEU A 176 16.26 -15.94 31.00
N PRO A 177 16.21 -15.76 29.65
CA PRO A 177 16.72 -14.54 29.03
C PRO A 177 16.03 -13.29 29.52
N ARG A 178 14.71 -13.33 29.76
CA ARG A 178 13.95 -12.18 30.27
C ARG A 178 14.29 -11.87 31.71
N VAL A 179 14.48 -12.90 32.50
CA VAL A 179 14.92 -12.76 33.90
C VAL A 179 16.28 -12.06 33.96
N ALA A 180 17.24 -12.50 33.14
CA ALA A 180 18.57 -11.87 33.06
C ALA A 180 18.47 -10.38 32.64
N GLU A 181 17.66 -10.03 31.63
CA GLU A 181 17.46 -8.64 31.21
C GLU A 181 16.90 -7.76 32.36
N LEU A 182 15.97 -8.29 33.16
CA LEU A 182 15.36 -7.57 34.27
C LEU A 182 16.36 -7.37 35.41
N PHE A 183 17.16 -8.40 35.73
CA PHE A 183 18.20 -8.29 36.79
C PHE A 183 19.34 -7.36 36.37
N GLU A 184 19.72 -7.32 35.11
CA GLU A 184 20.72 -6.40 34.57
C GLU A 184 20.17 -4.98 34.34
N ALA A 185 18.88 -4.73 34.58
CA ALA A 185 18.21 -3.46 34.39
C ALA A 185 18.48 -2.86 32.99
N ARG A 186 18.50 -3.70 31.92
CA ARG A 186 18.72 -3.25 30.57
C ARG A 186 17.58 -2.33 30.12
N LYS A 187 17.93 -1.18 29.56
CA LYS A 187 16.94 -0.26 29.01
C LYS A 187 16.23 -0.89 27.81
N ALA A 188 14.90 -0.73 27.77
CA ALA A 188 14.11 -1.14 26.62
C ALA A 188 14.56 -0.37 25.37
N LYS A 189 14.55 -1.03 24.20
CA LYS A 189 14.93 -0.42 22.91
C LYS A 189 13.97 0.71 22.53
N ASP A 190 12.67 0.53 22.85
CA ASP A 190 11.60 1.51 22.70
C ASP A 190 10.95 1.66 24.10
N SER A 191 11.45 2.60 24.89
CA SER A 191 10.91 2.87 26.22
C SER A 191 9.79 3.92 26.15
N ALA A 192 8.77 3.77 26.99
CA ALA A 192 7.76 4.81 27.17
C ALA A 192 8.41 6.09 27.71
N ILE A 193 7.97 7.24 27.21
CA ILE A 193 8.32 8.54 27.74
C ILE A 193 7.47 8.78 28.99
N ILE A 194 8.12 8.90 30.13
CA ILE A 194 7.46 9.14 31.43
C ILE A 194 7.70 10.60 31.78
N ALA A 195 6.64 11.32 32.15
CA ALA A 195 6.76 12.66 32.68
C ALA A 195 7.41 12.59 34.08
N GLU A 196 8.50 13.31 34.26
CA GLU A 196 9.10 13.54 35.57
C GLU A 196 8.41 14.74 36.24
N ASN A 197 8.04 14.60 37.53
CA ASN A 197 7.46 15.68 38.33
C ASN A 197 8.50 16.72 38.66
#